data_62fe3a1ea0b1e23a96960010890a6625
#
_entry.id   62fe3a1ea0b1e23a96960010890a6625
#
_cell.length_a   1.000
_cell.length_b   1.000
_cell.length_c   1.000
_cell.angle_alpha   90.00
_cell.angle_beta   90.00
_cell.angle_gamma   90.00
#
_symmetry.space_group_name_H-M   'P 1'
#
loop_
_entity.id
_entity.type
_entity.pdbx_description
1 polymer ?
#
loop_
_entity_poly.entity_id
_entity_poly.type
_entity_poly.pdbx_seq_one_letter_code
_entity_poly.pdbx_strand_id
1 'polypeptide(L)'
;MLSVVMFAAALAACAPAPLRGPTVTGERPLQPEGASTQTRKPGWVTRTQAVAAAHPMAADAGLRMLKEGGSAVDAAIAAQMVLTLVEPQSSGIGGGSFLLHWNGREVEAFDGRETAPALADERLFLDAGGKPMAFHAAAVGGRAVGVPGTLRMLELAHRQHGRLPWAQLFQPAIALADDGFPVGARLHALLTNEAHLKQDPAAAAYFYQADGTPRRVGELLRNPELAAVFRRIAAEGPRALHEGEIAQAIVDKVQKHPGNPGRLSLADLAAYQPRKREPLCHDLHAGGKDWHVCGFPPPSSGAIAIGQILGMLSLTPATAMPLKDGLPSADWLHFYTEAARLAFADRAQWVADPDFVQPPAGRWTSLLDPPYLAQRAALIGTASMQVASPGSPSGTRASFAPMPEQPEYGTSHISIVDNQGNALAMTSSIEAQFGARQMVSGFLLNNELTDFSFEPADAQGRPVANRVQPGKRPRSSMAPTLVFDKAGNQLVMTAGSPGGAVIIHHTAKTLYGVFHWGLNPQQAIDLPNFGSNNGPTFVESERFPAATLQALRARGAVVLEQVLPSGVQAIVRTPGAWFGGADSRREGTVAGD
;
A
#
# COMPACT_ATOMS: atom_id res chain seq x y z
N MET A 1 -80.25 -8.53 -32.20
CA MET A 1 -79.12 -7.62 -32.33
C MET A 1 -78.20 -7.85 -31.12
N LEU A 2 -77.15 -8.66 -31.30
CA LEU A 2 -76.16 -8.99 -30.25
C LEU A 2 -74.94 -8.12 -30.46
N SER A 3 -74.58 -7.25 -29.52
CA SER A 3 -73.35 -6.48 -29.52
C SER A 3 -72.23 -7.28 -28.83
N VAL A 4 -71.21 -7.62 -29.63
CA VAL A 4 -69.97 -8.24 -29.14
C VAL A 4 -69.04 -7.14 -28.67
N VAL A 5 -68.67 -7.14 -27.39
CA VAL A 5 -67.63 -6.30 -26.79
C VAL A 5 -66.33 -7.06 -26.86
N MET A 6 -65.38 -6.56 -27.65
CA MET A 6 -63.97 -7.03 -27.68
C MET A 6 -63.19 -6.41 -26.52
N PHE A 7 -62.68 -7.24 -25.61
CA PHE A 7 -61.68 -6.87 -24.65
C PHE A 7 -60.28 -6.99 -25.26
N ALA A 8 -59.62 -5.87 -25.47
CA ALA A 8 -58.20 -5.85 -25.82
C ALA A 8 -57.35 -5.91 -24.55
N ALA A 9 -56.67 -7.02 -24.33
CA ALA A 9 -55.69 -7.16 -23.23
C ALA A 9 -54.36 -6.48 -23.68
N ALA A 10 -54.03 -5.39 -23.03
CA ALA A 10 -52.70 -4.74 -23.18
C ALA A 10 -51.68 -5.52 -22.37
N LEU A 11 -50.77 -6.24 -23.04
CA LEU A 11 -49.56 -6.79 -22.48
C LEU A 11 -48.58 -5.64 -22.22
N ALA A 12 -48.46 -5.17 -20.97
CA ALA A 12 -47.39 -4.28 -20.55
C ALA A 12 -46.09 -5.08 -20.46
N ALA A 13 -45.20 -4.94 -21.39
CA ALA A 13 -43.85 -5.45 -21.31
C ALA A 13 -43.09 -4.66 -20.24
N CYS A 14 -42.77 -5.29 -19.11
CA CYS A 14 -41.81 -4.76 -18.13
C CYS A 14 -40.41 -4.77 -18.77
N ALA A 15 -39.98 -3.63 -19.29
CA ALA A 15 -38.58 -3.40 -19.59
C ALA A 15 -37.82 -3.28 -18.26
N PRO A 16 -36.67 -3.96 -18.08
CA PRO A 16 -35.85 -3.77 -16.89
C PRO A 16 -35.34 -2.33 -16.86
N ALA A 17 -35.51 -1.68 -15.72
CA ALA A 17 -34.96 -0.34 -15.50
C ALA A 17 -33.45 -0.36 -15.69
N PRO A 18 -32.85 0.64 -16.37
CA PRO A 18 -31.40 0.72 -16.51
C PRO A 18 -30.79 0.86 -15.11
N LEU A 19 -29.83 -0.01 -14.81
CA LEU A 19 -28.99 0.09 -13.63
C LEU A 19 -28.31 1.45 -13.67
N ARG A 20 -28.76 2.37 -12.83
CA ARG A 20 -28.05 3.64 -12.60
C ARG A 20 -26.73 3.28 -11.92
N GLY A 21 -25.63 3.39 -12.68
CA GLY A 21 -24.31 3.42 -12.10
C GLY A 21 -24.22 4.53 -11.05
N PRO A 22 -23.36 4.40 -10.02
CA PRO A 22 -23.22 5.40 -9.00
C PRO A 22 -22.89 6.74 -9.65
N THR A 23 -23.71 7.73 -9.40
CA THR A 23 -23.44 9.13 -9.75
C THR A 23 -22.23 9.57 -8.93
N VAL A 24 -21.07 9.64 -9.57
CA VAL A 24 -19.86 10.24 -8.99
C VAL A 24 -20.07 11.76 -8.89
N THR A 25 -20.77 12.20 -7.86
CA THR A 25 -20.81 13.58 -7.41
C THR A 25 -20.04 13.65 -6.11
N GLY A 26 -18.75 13.89 -6.21
CA GLY A 26 -17.86 14.15 -5.09
C GLY A 26 -16.52 14.58 -5.66
N GLU A 27 -15.95 15.64 -5.14
CA GLU A 27 -14.57 16.02 -5.38
C GLU A 27 -13.72 14.76 -5.17
N ARG A 28 -13.03 14.31 -6.24
CA ARG A 28 -12.10 13.18 -6.12
C ARG A 28 -11.03 13.61 -5.16
N PRO A 29 -10.80 12.88 -4.04
CA PRO A 29 -9.71 13.21 -3.18
C PRO A 29 -8.43 13.17 -4.02
N LEU A 30 -7.67 14.27 -4.02
CA LEU A 30 -6.32 14.31 -4.58
C LEU A 30 -5.55 13.14 -3.94
N GLN A 31 -5.04 12.25 -4.77
CA GLN A 31 -4.16 11.22 -4.26
C GLN A 31 -2.98 11.92 -3.57
N PRO A 32 -2.57 11.51 -2.35
CA PRO A 32 -1.56 12.22 -1.56
C PRO A 32 -0.24 12.39 -2.30
N GLU A 33 -0.07 11.61 -3.34
CA GLU A 33 1.13 11.53 -4.14
C GLU A 33 1.12 12.42 -5.39
N GLY A 34 0.01 13.08 -5.69
CA GLY A 34 -0.19 13.89 -6.91
C GLY A 34 0.70 15.12 -7.06
N ALA A 35 1.65 15.34 -6.17
CA ALA A 35 2.44 16.55 -6.08
C ALA A 35 3.91 16.39 -6.49
N SER A 36 4.30 15.40 -7.27
CA SER A 36 5.70 15.31 -7.71
C SER A 36 5.85 15.67 -9.18
N THR A 37 6.87 16.45 -9.47
CA THR A 37 7.37 16.65 -10.83
C THR A 37 8.17 15.42 -11.25
N GLN A 38 7.89 14.84 -12.43
CA GLN A 38 8.69 13.75 -12.97
C GLN A 38 10.14 14.19 -13.16
N THR A 39 11.05 13.48 -12.49
CA THR A 39 12.51 13.67 -12.65
C THR A 39 13.11 12.40 -13.20
N ARG A 40 13.68 12.45 -14.42
CA ARG A 40 14.34 11.30 -15.03
C ARG A 40 15.44 10.77 -14.11
N LYS A 41 15.43 9.45 -13.87
CA LYS A 41 16.42 8.76 -13.07
C LYS A 41 17.21 7.77 -13.93
N PRO A 42 18.54 7.69 -13.72
CA PRO A 42 19.39 6.85 -14.58
C PRO A 42 19.28 5.35 -14.26
N GLY A 43 18.75 4.99 -13.06
CA GLY A 43 19.02 3.71 -12.43
C GLY A 43 20.43 3.67 -11.86
N TRP A 44 20.70 2.74 -10.95
CA TRP A 44 21.97 2.66 -10.22
C TRP A 44 22.52 1.24 -10.23
N VAL A 45 23.80 1.12 -10.57
CA VAL A 45 24.53 -0.15 -10.47
C VAL A 45 25.35 -0.09 -9.17
N THR A 46 25.19 -1.09 -8.33
CA THR A 46 25.94 -1.28 -7.09
C THR A 46 26.57 -2.68 -7.08
N ARG A 47 27.64 -2.89 -6.33
CA ARG A 47 28.39 -4.15 -6.38
C ARG A 47 27.89 -5.18 -5.40
N THR A 48 27.85 -4.83 -4.12
CA THR A 48 27.63 -5.78 -3.04
C THR A 48 26.40 -5.48 -2.24
N GLN A 49 26.01 -4.20 -2.12
CA GLN A 49 24.91 -3.77 -1.28
C GLN A 49 24.17 -2.55 -1.85
N ALA A 50 22.88 -2.46 -1.61
CA ALA A 50 22.06 -1.36 -2.07
C ALA A 50 20.88 -1.10 -1.15
N VAL A 51 20.52 0.17 -1.02
CA VAL A 51 19.32 0.67 -0.34
C VAL A 51 18.53 1.55 -1.31
N ALA A 52 17.35 1.13 -1.69
CA ALA A 52 16.40 1.92 -2.44
C ALA A 52 15.31 2.40 -1.47
N ALA A 53 15.13 3.71 -1.34
CA ALA A 53 14.17 4.29 -0.42
C ALA A 53 13.47 5.51 -1.02
N ALA A 54 12.32 5.87 -0.44
CA ALA A 54 11.46 6.94 -0.94
C ALA A 54 12.08 8.35 -0.87
N HIS A 55 13.16 8.51 -0.07
CA HIS A 55 13.89 9.78 0.06
C HIS A 55 15.40 9.55 0.14
N PRO A 56 16.23 10.44 -0.47
CA PRO A 56 17.70 10.28 -0.47
C PRO A 56 18.30 10.15 0.93
N MET A 57 17.91 10.99 1.88
CA MET A 57 18.42 10.94 3.25
C MET A 57 18.12 9.60 3.95
N ALA A 58 17.01 8.97 3.62
CA ALA A 58 16.66 7.65 4.14
C ALA A 58 17.51 6.55 3.51
N ALA A 59 17.77 6.63 2.20
CA ALA A 59 18.67 5.71 1.51
C ALA A 59 20.11 5.81 2.06
N ASP A 60 20.60 7.04 2.29
CA ASP A 60 21.92 7.30 2.86
C ASP A 60 22.03 6.78 4.31
N ALA A 61 21.01 6.97 5.12
CA ALA A 61 20.98 6.43 6.49
C ALA A 61 21.05 4.90 6.51
N GLY A 62 20.27 4.24 5.65
CA GLY A 62 20.33 2.79 5.48
C GLY A 62 21.71 2.31 5.00
N LEU A 63 22.26 2.94 3.96
CA LEU A 63 23.59 2.61 3.44
C LEU A 63 24.70 2.82 4.50
N ARG A 64 24.58 3.84 5.32
CA ARG A 64 25.50 4.06 6.43
C ARG A 64 25.52 2.87 7.38
N MET A 65 24.36 2.34 7.77
CA MET A 65 24.29 1.15 8.64
C MET A 65 24.94 -0.07 7.96
N LEU A 66 24.70 -0.28 6.67
CA LEU A 66 25.34 -1.37 5.93
C LEU A 66 26.88 -1.23 5.91
N LYS A 67 27.40 -0.02 5.69
CA LYS A 67 28.85 0.27 5.71
C LYS A 67 29.48 0.10 7.09
N GLU A 68 28.72 0.30 8.14
CA GLU A 68 29.14 0.08 9.53
C GLU A 68 29.05 -1.41 9.95
N GLY A 69 28.71 -2.32 9.02
CA GLY A 69 28.64 -3.77 9.26
C GLY A 69 27.25 -4.28 9.65
N GLY A 70 26.23 -3.41 9.56
CA GLY A 70 24.84 -3.76 9.82
C GLY A 70 24.23 -4.72 8.81
N SER A 71 23.10 -5.29 9.19
CA SER A 71 22.25 -6.13 8.35
C SER A 71 21.27 -5.30 7.52
N ALA A 72 20.56 -5.96 6.60
CA ALA A 72 19.45 -5.34 5.87
C ALA A 72 18.35 -4.82 6.83
N VAL A 73 18.14 -5.49 7.98
CA VAL A 73 17.18 -5.05 9.01
C VAL A 73 17.67 -3.79 9.72
N ASP A 74 18.95 -3.70 10.06
CA ASP A 74 19.52 -2.49 10.67
C ASP A 74 19.37 -1.28 9.74
N ALA A 75 19.66 -1.49 8.45
CA ALA A 75 19.52 -0.46 7.42
C ALA A 75 18.05 -0.01 7.25
N ALA A 76 17.10 -0.94 7.29
CA ALA A 76 15.68 -0.62 7.20
C ALA A 76 15.19 0.21 8.39
N ILE A 77 15.65 -0.10 9.61
CA ILE A 77 15.30 0.67 10.81
C ILE A 77 15.80 2.10 10.69
N ALA A 78 17.07 2.30 10.34
CA ALA A 78 17.63 3.64 10.19
C ALA A 78 16.92 4.45 9.08
N ALA A 79 16.65 3.81 7.94
CA ALA A 79 15.91 4.43 6.85
C ALA A 79 14.48 4.82 7.27
N GLN A 80 13.76 3.94 7.99
CA GLN A 80 12.40 4.21 8.45
C GLN A 80 12.34 5.34 9.48
N MET A 81 13.31 5.41 10.39
CA MET A 81 13.37 6.54 11.34
C MET A 81 13.58 7.87 10.62
N VAL A 82 14.44 7.89 9.59
CA VAL A 82 14.62 9.09 8.76
C VAL A 82 13.36 9.41 7.95
N LEU A 83 12.66 8.42 7.39
CA LEU A 83 11.38 8.65 6.67
C LEU A 83 10.31 9.28 7.57
N THR A 84 10.29 8.98 8.86
CA THR A 84 9.38 9.65 9.82
C THR A 84 9.57 11.18 9.83
N LEU A 85 10.77 11.68 9.52
CA LEU A 85 11.09 13.11 9.42
C LEU A 85 10.83 13.67 8.02
N VAL A 86 11.38 13.02 6.98
CA VAL A 86 11.49 13.58 5.63
C VAL A 86 10.30 13.21 4.73
N GLU A 87 9.55 12.16 5.08
CA GLU A 87 8.28 11.77 4.46
C GLU A 87 7.14 11.62 5.49
N PRO A 88 6.94 12.62 6.38
CA PRO A 88 5.98 12.51 7.48
C PRO A 88 4.54 12.35 7.01
N GLN A 89 4.25 12.73 5.77
CA GLN A 89 2.94 12.58 5.15
C GLN A 89 2.61 11.14 4.74
N SER A 90 3.60 10.26 4.69
CA SER A 90 3.43 8.91 4.10
C SER A 90 3.60 7.78 5.10
N SER A 91 4.56 7.89 6.03
CA SER A 91 4.88 6.84 7.00
C SER A 91 5.56 7.37 8.26
N GLY A 92 5.63 6.57 9.30
CA GLY A 92 6.33 6.95 10.54
C GLY A 92 6.08 6.00 11.69
N ILE A 93 6.66 6.35 12.84
CA ILE A 93 6.55 5.56 14.08
C ILE A 93 5.13 5.53 14.66
N GLY A 94 4.27 6.47 14.23
CA GLY A 94 2.86 6.49 14.60
C GLY A 94 1.96 5.60 13.75
N GLY A 95 2.53 4.77 12.86
CA GLY A 95 1.83 3.92 11.91
C GLY A 95 2.18 2.45 11.98
N GLY A 96 1.91 1.72 10.88
CA GLY A 96 2.21 0.30 10.73
C GLY A 96 3.03 -0.03 9.50
N SER A 97 3.45 -1.29 9.42
CA SER A 97 4.28 -1.77 8.32
C SER A 97 4.23 -3.28 8.14
N PHE A 98 4.57 -3.71 6.91
CA PHE A 98 4.88 -5.09 6.57
C PHE A 98 6.31 -5.21 6.08
N LEU A 99 7.02 -6.22 6.57
CA LEU A 99 8.40 -6.47 6.24
C LEU A 99 8.58 -7.92 5.81
N LEU A 100 9.15 -8.14 4.62
CA LEU A 100 9.69 -9.42 4.20
C LEU A 100 11.21 -9.38 4.32
N HIS A 101 11.78 -10.41 4.90
CA HIS A 101 13.23 -10.59 5.05
C HIS A 101 13.68 -11.93 4.48
N TRP A 102 14.65 -11.90 3.58
CA TRP A 102 15.41 -13.06 3.15
C TRP A 102 16.70 -13.14 3.96
N ASN A 103 16.86 -14.18 4.75
CA ASN A 103 18.02 -14.38 5.63
C ASN A 103 19.13 -15.24 5.00
N GLY A 104 19.11 -15.42 3.66
CA GLY A 104 20.03 -16.30 2.93
C GLY A 104 19.52 -17.73 2.81
N ARG A 105 18.44 -18.10 3.51
CA ARG A 105 17.90 -19.46 3.57
C ARG A 105 16.38 -19.53 3.36
N GLU A 106 15.64 -18.65 4.00
CA GLU A 106 14.19 -18.61 3.97
C GLU A 106 13.66 -17.19 4.00
N VAL A 107 12.44 -16.98 3.49
CA VAL A 107 11.72 -15.72 3.59
C VAL A 107 10.92 -15.71 4.87
N GLU A 108 11.02 -14.61 5.62
CA GLU A 108 10.26 -14.37 6.84
C GLU A 108 9.38 -13.13 6.66
N ALA A 109 8.16 -13.17 7.18
CA ALA A 109 7.21 -12.08 7.11
C ALA A 109 6.90 -11.54 8.52
N PHE A 110 7.14 -10.24 8.73
CA PHE A 110 6.88 -9.55 10.00
C PHE A 110 5.74 -8.56 9.84
N ASP A 111 4.68 -8.76 10.62
CA ASP A 111 3.43 -8.00 10.59
C ASP A 111 3.42 -6.98 11.74
N GLY A 112 3.60 -5.72 11.38
CA GLY A 112 3.46 -4.56 12.25
C GLY A 112 2.24 -3.70 11.90
N ARG A 113 1.18 -4.31 11.32
CA ARG A 113 -0.07 -3.62 10.99
C ARG A 113 -0.74 -3.13 12.27
N GLU A 114 -1.38 -2.00 12.22
CA GLU A 114 -2.18 -1.44 13.29
C GLU A 114 -3.32 -2.37 13.69
N THR A 115 -3.69 -2.34 14.97
CA THR A 115 -4.89 -3.04 15.44
C THR A 115 -5.97 -2.04 15.86
N ALA A 116 -7.22 -2.43 15.68
CA ALA A 116 -8.34 -1.67 16.23
C ALA A 116 -8.27 -1.69 17.78
N PRO A 117 -8.52 -0.56 18.46
CA PRO A 117 -8.63 -0.52 19.93
C PRO A 117 -9.69 -1.50 20.45
N ALA A 118 -9.52 -1.96 21.69
CA ALA A 118 -10.45 -2.89 22.34
C ALA A 118 -11.90 -2.37 22.44
N LEU A 119 -12.08 -1.06 22.45
CA LEU A 119 -13.40 -0.42 22.48
C LEU A 119 -13.96 -0.09 21.07
N ALA A 120 -13.22 -0.39 19.99
CA ALA A 120 -13.72 -0.23 18.64
C ALA A 120 -14.71 -1.34 18.29
N ASP A 121 -15.80 -0.97 17.60
CA ASP A 121 -16.83 -1.90 17.15
C ASP A 121 -17.17 -1.64 15.67
N GLU A 122 -18.00 -2.48 15.09
CA GLU A 122 -18.39 -2.42 13.68
C GLU A 122 -19.13 -1.13 13.28
N ARG A 123 -19.60 -0.33 14.25
CA ARG A 123 -20.27 0.96 14.03
C ARG A 123 -19.31 2.14 14.04
N LEU A 124 -18.00 1.91 14.16
CA LEU A 124 -16.99 2.97 14.31
C LEU A 124 -17.11 4.06 13.24
N PHE A 125 -17.43 3.68 12.01
CA PHE A 125 -17.53 4.57 10.85
C PHE A 125 -18.96 4.83 10.37
N LEU A 126 -19.95 4.57 11.22
CA LEU A 126 -21.33 4.96 10.98
C LEU A 126 -21.64 6.30 11.67
N ASP A 127 -22.40 7.15 11.00
CA ASP A 127 -22.95 8.38 11.58
C ASP A 127 -24.10 8.07 12.56
N ALA A 128 -24.69 9.11 13.15
CA ALA A 128 -25.82 8.97 14.07
C ALA A 128 -27.06 8.37 13.41
N GLY A 129 -27.18 8.46 12.10
CA GLY A 129 -28.27 7.85 11.30
C GLY A 129 -27.98 6.42 10.86
N GLY A 130 -26.81 5.85 11.23
CA GLY A 130 -26.38 4.51 10.85
C GLY A 130 -25.88 4.40 9.41
N LYS A 131 -25.54 5.52 8.77
CA LYS A 131 -24.96 5.56 7.42
C LYS A 131 -23.43 5.68 7.48
N PRO A 132 -22.72 5.17 6.47
CA PRO A 132 -21.28 5.37 6.37
C PRO A 132 -20.91 6.86 6.39
N MET A 133 -19.89 7.21 7.18
CA MET A 133 -19.34 8.57 7.25
C MET A 133 -18.63 8.92 5.95
N ALA A 134 -18.54 10.22 5.64
CA ALA A 134 -17.61 10.71 4.63
C ALA A 134 -16.16 10.44 5.07
N PHE A 135 -15.28 10.11 4.13
CA PHE A 135 -13.90 9.67 4.42
C PHE A 135 -13.15 10.65 5.34
N HIS A 136 -13.11 11.95 4.99
CA HIS A 136 -12.39 12.93 5.81
C HIS A 136 -13.01 13.14 7.19
N ALA A 137 -14.34 13.00 7.32
CA ALA A 137 -15.00 13.06 8.62
C ALA A 137 -14.63 11.87 9.52
N ALA A 138 -14.31 10.72 8.92
CA ALA A 138 -13.82 9.54 9.64
C ALA A 138 -12.32 9.64 9.95
N ALA A 139 -11.51 10.07 8.97
CA ALA A 139 -10.05 10.03 9.01
C ALA A 139 -9.42 11.13 9.88
N VAL A 140 -9.97 12.37 9.86
CA VAL A 140 -9.37 13.49 10.58
C VAL A 140 -9.76 13.46 12.06
N GLY A 141 -8.77 13.38 12.95
CA GLY A 141 -8.99 13.30 14.41
C GLY A 141 -8.63 11.95 15.00
N GLY A 142 -9.17 11.65 16.18
CA GLY A 142 -8.79 10.44 16.94
C GLY A 142 -9.48 9.15 16.51
N ARG A 143 -10.65 9.22 15.88
CA ARG A 143 -11.55 8.07 15.60
C ARG A 143 -10.87 6.94 14.84
N ALA A 144 -10.11 7.27 13.81
CA ALA A 144 -9.49 6.31 12.90
C ALA A 144 -8.08 5.90 13.31
N VAL A 145 -7.58 6.34 14.46
CA VAL A 145 -6.24 6.00 14.92
C VAL A 145 -6.22 4.57 15.43
N GLY A 146 -5.47 3.72 14.74
CA GLY A 146 -5.15 2.36 15.17
C GLY A 146 -3.92 2.33 16.08
N VAL A 147 -3.75 1.22 16.80
CA VAL A 147 -2.58 1.00 17.66
C VAL A 147 -1.33 0.89 16.79
N PRO A 148 -0.34 1.79 16.92
CA PRO A 148 0.86 1.77 16.07
C PRO A 148 1.69 0.49 16.25
N GLY A 149 2.15 -0.09 15.14
CA GLY A 149 2.84 -1.38 15.15
C GLY A 149 4.27 -1.37 14.64
N THR A 150 4.67 -0.35 13.88
CA THR A 150 5.98 -0.30 13.19
C THR A 150 7.16 -0.58 14.12
N LEU A 151 7.27 0.13 15.25
CA LEU A 151 8.42 -0.01 16.14
C LEU A 151 8.52 -1.39 16.80
N ARG A 152 7.41 -1.96 17.26
CA ARG A 152 7.39 -3.30 17.85
C ARG A 152 7.77 -4.37 16.81
N MET A 153 7.33 -4.21 15.57
CA MET A 153 7.71 -5.12 14.48
C MET A 153 9.20 -5.01 14.15
N LEU A 154 9.72 -3.79 14.04
CA LEU A 154 11.14 -3.56 13.78
C LEU A 154 12.03 -4.11 14.90
N GLU A 155 11.63 -3.98 16.17
CA GLU A 155 12.33 -4.61 17.28
C GLU A 155 12.33 -6.13 17.16
N LEU A 156 11.19 -6.73 16.82
CA LEU A 156 11.08 -8.19 16.62
C LEU A 156 12.03 -8.67 15.52
N ALA A 157 12.08 -7.96 14.38
CA ALA A 157 13.00 -8.27 13.29
C ALA A 157 14.48 -8.04 13.70
N HIS A 158 14.77 -6.94 14.42
CA HIS A 158 16.11 -6.62 14.89
C HIS A 158 16.65 -7.66 15.89
N ARG A 159 15.85 -8.13 16.81
CA ARG A 159 16.25 -9.18 17.75
C ARG A 159 16.67 -10.48 17.08
N GLN A 160 16.16 -10.77 15.87
CA GLN A 160 16.47 -11.99 15.12
C GLN A 160 17.60 -11.77 14.13
N HIS A 161 17.70 -10.59 13.51
CA HIS A 161 18.56 -10.34 12.35
C HIS A 161 19.43 -9.09 12.44
N GLY A 162 19.27 -8.28 13.49
CA GLY A 162 20.11 -7.10 13.76
C GLY A 162 21.54 -7.50 14.10
N ARG A 163 22.49 -6.67 13.69
CA ARG A 163 23.93 -6.81 13.98
C ARG A 163 24.50 -5.62 14.72
N LEU A 164 23.96 -4.44 14.47
CA LEU A 164 24.36 -3.22 15.15
C LEU A 164 23.52 -3.02 16.43
N PRO A 165 24.06 -2.34 17.44
CA PRO A 165 23.28 -1.97 18.62
C PRO A 165 22.03 -1.16 18.23
N TRP A 166 20.88 -1.50 18.81
CA TRP A 166 19.60 -0.83 18.55
C TRP A 166 19.69 0.71 18.59
N ALA A 167 20.35 1.26 19.61
CA ALA A 167 20.50 2.69 19.80
C ALA A 167 21.27 3.39 18.67
N GLN A 168 22.17 2.68 17.99
CA GLN A 168 22.96 3.22 16.87
C GLN A 168 22.08 3.51 15.66
N LEU A 169 21.03 2.72 15.44
CA LEU A 169 20.14 2.81 14.29
C LEU A 169 19.30 4.11 14.26
N PHE A 170 19.17 4.77 15.39
CA PHE A 170 18.43 6.03 15.55
C PHE A 170 19.29 7.26 15.32
N GLN A 171 20.62 7.14 15.35
CA GLN A 171 21.53 8.28 15.31
C GLN A 171 21.38 9.15 14.04
N PRO A 172 21.20 8.60 12.82
CA PRO A 172 20.97 9.42 11.65
C PRO A 172 19.71 10.29 11.74
N ALA A 173 18.61 9.72 12.26
CA ALA A 173 17.35 10.45 12.42
C ALA A 173 17.41 11.48 13.55
N ILE A 174 18.09 11.17 14.66
CA ILE A 174 18.32 12.12 15.78
C ILE A 174 19.09 13.33 15.28
N ALA A 175 20.19 13.11 14.54
CA ALA A 175 20.99 14.19 14.00
C ALA A 175 20.18 15.09 13.04
N LEU A 176 19.42 14.51 12.12
CA LEU A 176 18.55 15.27 11.21
C LEU A 176 17.44 16.04 11.95
N ALA A 177 16.90 15.47 13.02
CA ALA A 177 15.88 16.15 13.82
C ALA A 177 16.42 17.35 14.60
N ASP A 178 17.65 17.24 15.13
CA ASP A 178 18.32 18.33 15.87
C ASP A 178 18.88 19.42 14.96
N ASP A 179 19.63 19.01 13.91
CA ASP A 179 20.33 19.94 13.03
C ASP A 179 19.40 20.55 11.98
N GLY A 180 18.34 19.82 11.64
CA GLY A 180 17.37 20.16 10.61
C GLY A 180 17.68 19.51 9.25
N PHE A 181 16.65 19.38 8.46
CA PHE A 181 16.69 18.88 7.07
C PHE A 181 15.96 19.87 6.16
N PRO A 182 16.34 20.01 4.89
CA PRO A 182 15.65 20.90 3.96
C PRO A 182 14.27 20.36 3.61
N VAL A 183 13.26 21.23 3.64
CA VAL A 183 11.91 20.89 3.16
C VAL A 183 11.98 20.54 1.68
N GLY A 184 11.55 19.34 1.31
CA GLY A 184 11.48 18.89 -0.08
C GLY A 184 10.34 19.56 -0.86
N ALA A 185 10.46 19.58 -2.19
CA ALA A 185 9.43 20.14 -3.07
C ALA A 185 8.09 19.38 -2.94
N ARG A 186 8.16 18.06 -2.75
CA ARG A 186 6.95 17.23 -2.56
C ARG A 186 6.25 17.55 -1.25
N LEU A 187 6.98 17.62 -0.14
CA LEU A 187 6.39 17.97 1.17
C LEU A 187 5.72 19.35 1.11
N HIS A 188 6.40 20.36 0.53
CA HIS A 188 5.84 21.69 0.36
C HIS A 188 4.55 21.70 -0.46
N ALA A 189 4.53 20.99 -1.59
CA ALA A 189 3.35 20.92 -2.45
C ALA A 189 2.16 20.22 -1.76
N LEU A 190 2.42 19.16 -1.02
CA LEU A 190 1.39 18.45 -0.26
C LEU A 190 0.83 19.29 0.89
N LEU A 191 1.68 20.05 1.60
CA LEU A 191 1.25 21.00 2.63
C LEU A 191 0.41 22.14 2.05
N THR A 192 0.70 22.58 0.83
CA THR A 192 -0.05 23.64 0.15
C THR A 192 -1.51 23.23 -0.09
N ASN A 193 -1.73 21.97 -0.42
CA ASN A 193 -3.04 21.42 -0.76
C ASN A 193 -3.78 20.80 0.44
N GLU A 194 -3.15 20.75 1.64
CA GLU A 194 -3.73 20.13 2.83
C GLU A 194 -4.65 21.11 3.59
N ALA A 195 -5.91 20.71 3.73
CA ALA A 195 -6.94 21.58 4.31
C ALA A 195 -7.11 21.42 5.83
N HIS A 196 -6.75 20.26 6.40
CA HIS A 196 -7.11 19.89 7.77
C HIS A 196 -5.94 19.95 8.76
N LEU A 197 -4.70 19.75 8.30
CA LEU A 197 -3.52 19.64 9.17
C LEU A 197 -3.27 20.88 10.03
N LYS A 198 -3.61 22.06 9.51
CA LYS A 198 -3.52 23.35 10.23
C LYS A 198 -4.46 23.46 11.44
N GLN A 199 -5.46 22.60 11.53
CA GLN A 199 -6.39 22.58 12.66
C GLN A 199 -5.75 21.98 13.92
N ASP A 200 -4.67 21.22 13.76
CA ASP A 200 -3.85 20.73 14.86
C ASP A 200 -2.76 21.76 15.19
N PRO A 201 -2.77 22.35 16.41
CA PRO A 201 -1.82 23.41 16.75
C PRO A 201 -0.34 23.00 16.65
N ALA A 202 0.00 21.76 17.02
CA ALA A 202 1.37 21.26 16.94
C ALA A 202 1.83 21.11 15.49
N ALA A 203 0.99 20.53 14.63
CA ALA A 203 1.27 20.42 13.21
C ALA A 203 1.30 21.80 12.52
N ALA A 204 0.42 22.72 12.88
CA ALA A 204 0.43 24.07 12.35
C ALA A 204 1.75 24.80 12.67
N ALA A 205 2.20 24.73 13.91
CA ALA A 205 3.46 25.35 14.33
C ALA A 205 4.69 24.73 13.63
N TYR A 206 4.66 23.45 13.37
CA TYR A 206 5.77 22.72 12.76
C TYR A 206 5.84 22.92 11.24
N PHE A 207 4.75 22.68 10.52
CA PHE A 207 4.72 22.61 9.06
C PHE A 207 4.43 23.93 8.36
N TYR A 208 3.95 24.94 9.08
CA TYR A 208 3.51 26.21 8.49
C TYR A 208 4.21 27.41 9.11
N GLN A 209 4.24 28.52 8.37
CA GLN A 209 4.66 29.82 8.82
C GLN A 209 3.56 30.46 9.68
N ALA A 210 3.87 31.57 10.38
CA ALA A 210 2.90 32.28 11.20
C ALA A 210 1.69 32.85 10.40
N ASP A 211 1.88 33.10 9.10
CA ASP A 211 0.81 33.52 8.18
C ASP A 211 -0.03 32.37 7.62
N GLY A 212 0.26 31.12 8.03
CA GLY A 212 -0.44 29.92 7.59
C GLY A 212 0.03 29.39 6.22
N THR A 213 1.07 29.95 5.62
CA THR A 213 1.70 29.39 4.41
C THR A 213 2.61 28.21 4.78
N PRO A 214 2.78 27.20 3.91
CA PRO A 214 3.69 26.09 4.17
C PRO A 214 5.15 26.55 4.32
N ARG A 215 5.95 25.81 5.10
CA ARG A 215 7.40 25.96 5.11
C ARG A 215 7.94 25.91 3.69
N ARG A 216 8.92 26.78 3.36
CA ARG A 216 9.45 26.95 2.00
C ARG A 216 10.36 25.79 1.61
N VAL A 217 10.38 25.45 0.33
CA VAL A 217 11.35 24.49 -0.20
C VAL A 217 12.77 24.94 0.12
N GLY A 218 13.59 24.03 0.66
CA GLY A 218 14.97 24.29 1.10
C GLY A 218 15.10 24.93 2.50
N GLU A 219 13.99 25.36 3.13
CA GLU A 219 14.02 25.81 4.52
C GLU A 219 14.39 24.65 5.45
N LEU A 220 15.28 24.88 6.42
CA LEU A 220 15.67 23.88 7.39
C LEU A 220 14.57 23.68 8.43
N LEU A 221 14.02 22.48 8.46
CA LEU A 221 12.99 22.06 9.41
C LEU A 221 13.62 21.21 10.51
N ARG A 222 13.58 21.70 11.74
CA ARG A 222 14.08 21.01 12.94
C ARG A 222 12.93 20.43 13.75
N ASN A 223 13.15 19.27 14.37
CA ASN A 223 12.15 18.59 15.18
C ASN A 223 12.74 18.09 16.49
N PRO A 224 13.07 18.98 17.43
CA PRO A 224 13.68 18.60 18.71
C PRO A 224 12.79 17.69 19.56
N GLU A 225 11.46 17.81 19.44
CA GLU A 225 10.52 16.92 20.14
C GLU A 225 10.68 15.47 19.66
N LEU A 226 10.71 15.25 18.32
CA LEU A 226 10.92 13.93 17.77
C LEU A 226 12.34 13.41 18.05
N ALA A 227 13.35 14.27 18.07
CA ALA A 227 14.70 13.89 18.51
C ALA A 227 14.70 13.33 19.93
N ALA A 228 13.96 13.97 20.84
CA ALA A 228 13.81 13.49 22.22
C ALA A 228 13.08 12.13 22.27
N VAL A 229 12.03 11.93 21.47
CA VAL A 229 11.34 10.64 21.33
C VAL A 229 12.30 9.57 20.81
N PHE A 230 13.06 9.85 19.75
CA PHE A 230 14.03 8.89 19.21
C PHE A 230 15.12 8.52 20.21
N ARG A 231 15.63 9.47 21.01
CA ARG A 231 16.59 9.16 22.10
C ARG A 231 15.99 8.23 23.13
N ARG A 232 14.75 8.43 23.51
CA ARG A 232 14.06 7.53 24.45
C ARG A 232 13.86 6.14 23.85
N ILE A 233 13.40 6.05 22.58
CA ILE A 233 13.25 4.76 21.91
C ILE A 233 14.61 4.06 21.75
N ALA A 234 15.67 4.79 21.44
CA ALA A 234 17.03 4.27 21.35
C ALA A 234 17.51 3.65 22.68
N ALA A 235 17.17 4.27 23.81
CA ALA A 235 17.57 3.82 25.14
C ALA A 235 16.66 2.74 25.73
N GLU A 236 15.35 2.83 25.53
CA GLU A 236 14.34 2.03 26.23
C GLU A 236 13.64 1.00 25.30
N GLY A 237 13.95 1.03 24.00
CA GLY A 237 13.24 0.24 22.98
C GLY A 237 11.84 0.78 22.69
N PRO A 238 11.02 0.03 21.93
CA PRO A 238 9.65 0.42 21.55
C PRO A 238 8.74 0.67 22.75
N ARG A 239 9.08 0.14 23.91
CA ARG A 239 8.32 0.40 25.14
C ARG A 239 8.15 1.88 25.41
N ALA A 240 9.13 2.72 25.05
CA ALA A 240 9.06 4.17 25.21
C ALA A 240 7.86 4.80 24.49
N LEU A 241 7.42 4.24 23.34
CA LEU A 241 6.24 4.70 22.61
C LEU A 241 4.93 4.11 23.15
N HIS A 242 4.98 2.87 23.62
CA HIS A 242 3.78 2.09 23.99
C HIS A 242 3.41 2.20 25.46
N GLU A 243 4.28 2.74 26.29
CA GLU A 243 4.08 2.90 27.73
C GLU A 243 4.60 4.28 28.21
N GLY A 244 4.14 4.73 29.37
CA GLY A 244 4.61 5.96 30.01
C GLY A 244 4.08 7.24 29.33
N GLU A 245 4.90 8.29 29.36
CA GLU A 245 4.47 9.67 28.99
C GLU A 245 4.11 9.83 27.53
N ILE A 246 4.86 9.21 26.58
CA ILE A 246 4.57 9.31 25.16
C ILE A 246 3.26 8.58 24.84
N ALA A 247 3.06 7.40 25.42
CA ALA A 247 1.80 6.67 25.29
C ALA A 247 0.61 7.47 25.83
N GLN A 248 0.78 8.12 27.00
CA GLN A 248 -0.25 8.99 27.57
C GLN A 248 -0.56 10.18 26.65
N ALA A 249 0.46 10.81 26.07
CA ALA A 249 0.27 11.91 25.12
C ALA A 249 -0.48 11.47 23.86
N ILE A 250 -0.19 10.27 23.33
CA ILE A 250 -0.93 9.68 22.20
C ILE A 250 -2.40 9.48 22.59
N VAL A 251 -2.68 8.83 23.72
CA VAL A 251 -4.05 8.55 24.17
C VAL A 251 -4.82 9.85 24.41
N ASP A 252 -4.21 10.83 25.06
CA ASP A 252 -4.81 12.14 25.29
C ASP A 252 -5.16 12.85 23.98
N LYS A 253 -4.24 12.82 23.01
CA LYS A 253 -4.45 13.42 21.69
C LYS A 253 -5.62 12.78 20.96
N VAL A 254 -5.72 11.47 20.99
CA VAL A 254 -6.77 10.67 20.33
C VAL A 254 -8.12 10.87 21.02
N GLN A 255 -8.18 10.72 22.35
CA GLN A 255 -9.44 10.74 23.09
C GLN A 255 -10.02 12.14 23.29
N LYS A 256 -9.16 13.18 23.36
CA LYS A 256 -9.57 14.56 23.62
C LYS A 256 -9.78 15.39 22.36
N HIS A 257 -9.74 14.78 21.16
CA HIS A 257 -9.99 15.52 19.93
C HIS A 257 -11.42 16.12 19.94
N PRO A 258 -11.57 17.45 19.75
CA PRO A 258 -12.83 18.13 20.04
C PRO A 258 -13.99 17.74 19.12
N GLY A 259 -13.70 17.40 17.85
CA GLY A 259 -14.74 17.09 16.86
C GLY A 259 -14.87 15.60 16.52
N ASN A 260 -13.83 14.80 16.73
CA ASN A 260 -13.80 13.39 16.32
C ASN A 260 -12.88 12.55 17.23
N PRO A 261 -13.26 12.38 18.52
CA PRO A 261 -12.44 11.60 19.45
C PRO A 261 -12.38 10.12 19.08
N GLY A 262 -11.23 9.50 19.38
CA GLY A 262 -11.01 8.07 19.18
C GLY A 262 -11.14 7.25 20.46
N ARG A 263 -10.89 5.94 20.33
CA ARG A 263 -11.10 4.96 21.41
C ARG A 263 -9.79 4.30 21.89
N LEU A 264 -8.64 4.70 21.37
CA LEU A 264 -7.34 4.17 21.73
C LEU A 264 -7.05 4.41 23.22
N SER A 265 -6.57 3.37 23.92
CA SER A 265 -6.26 3.42 25.34
C SER A 265 -4.80 3.02 25.63
N LEU A 266 -4.30 3.32 26.82
CA LEU A 266 -2.98 2.86 27.29
C LEU A 266 -2.87 1.33 27.28
N ALA A 267 -3.97 0.64 27.61
CA ALA A 267 -4.00 -0.82 27.61
C ALA A 267 -3.83 -1.37 26.18
N ASP A 268 -4.42 -0.74 25.17
CA ASP A 268 -4.26 -1.12 23.77
C ASP A 268 -2.80 -0.97 23.31
N LEU A 269 -2.18 0.16 23.65
CA LEU A 269 -0.77 0.42 23.34
C LEU A 269 0.17 -0.61 24.00
N ALA A 270 0.02 -0.82 25.31
CA ALA A 270 0.86 -1.75 26.06
C ALA A 270 0.70 -3.21 25.61
N ALA A 271 -0.52 -3.60 25.24
CA ALA A 271 -0.85 -4.97 24.82
C ALA A 271 -0.47 -5.31 23.38
N TYR A 272 -0.12 -4.31 22.55
CA TYR A 272 0.17 -4.56 21.14
C TYR A 272 1.34 -5.54 20.94
N GLN A 273 1.12 -6.55 20.09
CA GLN A 273 2.13 -7.52 19.69
C GLN A 273 2.23 -7.61 18.17
N PRO A 274 3.42 -7.45 17.59
CA PRO A 274 3.66 -7.77 16.20
C PRO A 274 3.49 -9.27 15.96
N ARG A 275 3.26 -9.67 14.72
CA ARG A 275 3.11 -11.09 14.35
C ARG A 275 4.19 -11.52 13.37
N LYS A 276 4.69 -12.74 13.50
CA LYS A 276 5.32 -13.45 12.40
C LYS A 276 4.24 -14.18 11.61
N ARG A 277 4.29 -14.04 10.28
CA ARG A 277 3.36 -14.69 9.37
C ARG A 277 4.11 -15.63 8.44
N GLU A 278 3.43 -16.62 7.90
CA GLU A 278 3.98 -17.43 6.81
C GLU A 278 3.91 -16.62 5.51
N PRO A 279 5.03 -16.36 4.80
CA PRO A 279 4.98 -15.61 3.55
C PRO A 279 4.13 -16.34 2.51
N LEU A 280 3.44 -15.57 1.67
CA LEU A 280 2.62 -16.14 0.61
C LEU A 280 3.42 -16.12 -0.69
N CYS A 281 3.82 -17.31 -1.13
CA CYS A 281 4.62 -17.47 -2.33
C CYS A 281 3.84 -18.19 -3.42
N HIS A 282 4.16 -17.87 -4.68
CA HIS A 282 3.61 -18.53 -5.87
C HIS A 282 4.65 -18.56 -6.99
N ASP A 283 4.45 -19.45 -7.95
CA ASP A 283 5.33 -19.56 -9.10
C ASP A 283 4.83 -18.70 -10.27
N LEU A 284 5.76 -18.10 -11.00
CA LEU A 284 5.52 -17.32 -12.19
C LEU A 284 6.43 -17.81 -13.32
N HIS A 285 5.84 -18.25 -14.44
CA HIS A 285 6.61 -18.54 -15.66
C HIS A 285 6.67 -17.27 -16.53
N ALA A 286 7.87 -16.75 -16.76
CA ALA A 286 8.08 -15.52 -17.53
C ALA A 286 9.46 -15.49 -18.16
N GLY A 287 9.58 -14.98 -19.40
CA GLY A 287 10.86 -14.88 -20.11
C GLY A 287 11.55 -16.22 -20.33
N GLY A 288 10.80 -17.33 -20.42
CA GLY A 288 11.32 -18.69 -20.59
C GLY A 288 11.95 -19.28 -19.32
N LYS A 289 11.66 -18.73 -18.15
CA LYS A 289 12.13 -19.19 -16.84
C LYS A 289 11.02 -19.26 -15.82
N ASP A 290 11.26 -20.06 -14.78
CA ASP A 290 10.37 -20.15 -13.62
C ASP A 290 10.93 -19.31 -12.47
N TRP A 291 10.09 -18.44 -11.95
CA TRP A 291 10.37 -17.58 -10.82
C TRP A 291 9.51 -17.97 -9.63
N HIS A 292 10.04 -17.82 -8.43
CA HIS A 292 9.31 -17.98 -7.18
C HIS A 292 9.10 -16.61 -6.57
N VAL A 293 7.86 -16.14 -6.54
CA VAL A 293 7.47 -14.79 -6.08
C VAL A 293 6.88 -14.91 -4.69
N CYS A 294 7.52 -14.31 -3.71
CA CYS A 294 7.07 -14.26 -2.32
C CYS A 294 6.60 -12.86 -1.97
N GLY A 295 5.39 -12.75 -1.45
CA GLY A 295 4.79 -11.50 -0.98
C GLY A 295 4.22 -11.63 0.42
N PHE A 296 3.71 -10.54 0.95
CA PHE A 296 3.14 -10.50 2.28
C PHE A 296 1.74 -11.14 2.31
N PRO A 297 1.46 -12.06 3.26
CA PRO A 297 0.16 -12.72 3.38
C PRO A 297 -0.91 -11.78 3.95
N PRO A 298 -2.19 -12.19 4.04
CA PRO A 298 -3.18 -11.45 4.80
C PRO A 298 -2.71 -11.14 6.23
N PRO A 299 -2.99 -9.93 6.75
CA PRO A 299 -4.04 -8.99 6.28
C PRO A 299 -3.66 -8.18 5.04
N SER A 300 -2.48 -8.34 4.43
CA SER A 300 -2.22 -7.80 3.10
C SER A 300 -2.98 -8.60 2.03
N SER A 301 -3.52 -7.88 1.05
CA SER A 301 -4.12 -8.44 -0.16
C SER A 301 -3.16 -8.46 -1.36
N GLY A 302 -1.98 -7.81 -1.21
CA GLY A 302 -1.08 -7.54 -2.31
C GLY A 302 -0.57 -8.80 -3.00
N ALA A 303 0.00 -9.74 -2.25
CA ALA A 303 0.54 -10.98 -2.81
C ALA A 303 -0.52 -11.80 -3.57
N ILE A 304 -1.73 -11.91 -3.00
CA ILE A 304 -2.84 -12.64 -3.63
C ILE A 304 -3.25 -11.95 -4.94
N ALA A 305 -3.52 -10.65 -4.89
CA ALA A 305 -4.01 -9.92 -6.06
C ALA A 305 -2.97 -9.86 -7.18
N ILE A 306 -1.68 -9.62 -6.86
CA ILE A 306 -0.58 -9.68 -7.83
C ILE A 306 -0.47 -11.07 -8.44
N GLY A 307 -0.47 -12.11 -7.61
CA GLY A 307 -0.40 -13.50 -8.07
C GLY A 307 -1.58 -13.89 -8.96
N GLN A 308 -2.80 -13.43 -8.64
CA GLN A 308 -3.98 -13.62 -9.48
C GLN A 308 -3.87 -12.88 -10.82
N ILE A 309 -3.47 -11.61 -10.82
CA ILE A 309 -3.30 -10.82 -12.05
C ILE A 309 -2.28 -11.48 -12.97
N LEU A 310 -1.08 -11.76 -12.47
CA LEU A 310 -0.01 -12.35 -13.26
C LEU A 310 -0.33 -13.79 -13.68
N GLY A 311 -0.94 -14.58 -12.77
CA GLY A 311 -1.35 -15.95 -13.06
C GLY A 311 -2.46 -16.04 -14.12
N MET A 312 -3.46 -15.16 -14.09
CA MET A 312 -4.48 -15.11 -15.14
C MET A 312 -3.91 -14.59 -16.46
N LEU A 313 -3.04 -13.58 -16.44
CA LEU A 313 -2.37 -13.08 -17.65
C LEU A 313 -1.56 -14.18 -18.34
N SER A 314 -0.91 -15.06 -17.58
CA SER A 314 -0.13 -16.17 -18.14
C SER A 314 -0.97 -17.17 -18.96
N LEU A 315 -2.29 -17.15 -18.76
CA LEU A 315 -3.26 -18.00 -19.46
C LEU A 315 -3.96 -17.26 -20.62
N THR A 316 -3.50 -16.06 -20.97
CA THR A 316 -4.05 -15.23 -22.05
C THR A 316 -2.99 -14.97 -23.13
N PRO A 317 -3.37 -14.46 -24.32
CA PRO A 317 -2.41 -14.03 -25.34
C PRO A 317 -1.47 -12.91 -24.91
N ALA A 318 -1.70 -12.24 -23.78
CA ALA A 318 -0.88 -11.12 -23.27
C ALA A 318 0.61 -11.46 -23.17
N THR A 319 0.95 -12.72 -22.83
CA THR A 319 2.35 -13.17 -22.70
C THR A 319 3.16 -13.10 -23.98
N ALA A 320 2.51 -13.16 -25.14
CA ALA A 320 3.14 -13.05 -26.45
C ALA A 320 3.18 -11.62 -26.98
N MET A 321 2.66 -10.63 -26.25
CA MET A 321 2.55 -9.24 -26.69
C MET A 321 3.76 -8.41 -26.23
N PRO A 322 4.64 -7.99 -27.17
CA PRO A 322 5.75 -7.11 -26.85
C PRO A 322 5.24 -5.67 -26.59
N LEU A 323 6.10 -4.85 -26.03
CA LEU A 323 5.88 -3.40 -26.03
C LEU A 323 5.89 -2.87 -27.46
N LYS A 324 4.96 -1.96 -27.76
CA LYS A 324 4.91 -1.23 -29.02
C LYS A 324 5.31 0.22 -28.76
N ASP A 325 6.35 0.67 -29.39
CA ASP A 325 6.93 2.02 -29.18
C ASP A 325 7.25 2.28 -27.68
N GLY A 326 7.69 1.24 -26.97
CA GLY A 326 8.00 1.30 -25.54
C GLY A 326 6.78 1.29 -24.61
N LEU A 327 5.56 1.07 -25.12
CA LEU A 327 4.33 1.08 -24.35
C LEU A 327 3.56 -0.25 -24.47
N PRO A 328 2.78 -0.64 -23.45
CA PRO A 328 1.80 -1.72 -23.56
C PRO A 328 0.74 -1.38 -24.60
N SER A 329 0.37 -2.37 -25.45
CA SER A 329 -0.70 -2.21 -26.44
C SER A 329 -2.08 -2.14 -25.77
N ALA A 330 -3.09 -1.63 -26.49
CA ALA A 330 -4.47 -1.63 -26.02
C ALA A 330 -5.00 -3.05 -25.71
N ASP A 331 -4.57 -4.05 -26.50
CA ASP A 331 -4.95 -5.45 -26.30
C ASP A 331 -4.35 -5.99 -25.01
N TRP A 332 -3.07 -5.71 -24.76
CA TRP A 332 -2.41 -6.10 -23.51
C TRP A 332 -3.06 -5.43 -22.30
N LEU A 333 -3.33 -4.12 -22.38
CA LEU A 333 -4.01 -3.36 -21.33
C LEU A 333 -5.41 -3.90 -21.03
N HIS A 334 -6.13 -4.32 -22.08
CA HIS A 334 -7.41 -4.99 -21.91
C HIS A 334 -7.27 -6.26 -21.07
N PHE A 335 -6.41 -7.19 -21.47
CA PHE A 335 -6.20 -8.43 -20.69
C PHE A 335 -5.78 -8.16 -19.26
N TYR A 336 -4.88 -7.20 -19.07
CA TYR A 336 -4.43 -6.82 -17.73
C TYR A 336 -5.57 -6.28 -16.87
N THR A 337 -6.36 -5.34 -17.39
CA THR A 337 -7.43 -4.71 -16.59
C THR A 337 -8.60 -5.65 -16.32
N GLU A 338 -8.88 -6.60 -17.23
CA GLU A 338 -9.86 -7.66 -16.99
C GLU A 338 -9.37 -8.63 -15.90
N ALA A 339 -8.12 -9.07 -15.95
CA ALA A 339 -7.52 -9.87 -14.88
C ALA A 339 -7.51 -9.13 -13.54
N ALA A 340 -7.23 -7.84 -13.55
CA ALA A 340 -7.26 -7.00 -12.37
C ALA A 340 -8.67 -6.89 -11.76
N ARG A 341 -9.72 -6.71 -12.57
CA ARG A 341 -11.11 -6.70 -12.10
C ARG A 341 -11.46 -7.99 -11.35
N LEU A 342 -11.09 -9.13 -11.91
CA LEU A 342 -11.32 -10.44 -11.30
C LEU A 342 -10.58 -10.58 -9.97
N ALA A 343 -9.33 -10.16 -9.92
CA ALA A 343 -8.51 -10.19 -8.70
C ALA A 343 -9.07 -9.27 -7.60
N PHE A 344 -9.50 -8.06 -7.96
CA PHE A 344 -10.07 -7.11 -7.00
C PHE A 344 -11.46 -7.53 -6.52
N ALA A 345 -12.26 -8.21 -7.35
CA ALA A 345 -13.51 -8.82 -6.91
C ALA A 345 -13.26 -9.89 -5.84
N ASP A 346 -12.28 -10.77 -6.07
CA ASP A 346 -11.90 -11.80 -5.10
C ASP A 346 -11.32 -11.19 -3.82
N ARG A 347 -10.47 -10.15 -3.96
CA ARG A 347 -9.93 -9.37 -2.84
C ARG A 347 -11.03 -8.81 -1.95
N ALA A 348 -12.05 -8.21 -2.55
CA ALA A 348 -13.18 -7.62 -1.81
C ALA A 348 -13.97 -8.66 -1.02
N GLN A 349 -14.09 -9.87 -1.55
CA GLN A 349 -14.88 -10.95 -0.96
C GLN A 349 -14.15 -11.71 0.14
N TRP A 350 -12.84 -12.00 -0.08
CA TRP A 350 -12.16 -13.04 0.69
C TRP A 350 -11.10 -12.50 1.65
N VAL A 351 -10.42 -11.39 1.33
CA VAL A 351 -9.21 -11.01 2.07
C VAL A 351 -9.52 -10.09 3.25
N ALA A 352 -9.13 -10.54 4.43
CA ALA A 352 -9.17 -9.80 5.68
C ALA A 352 -8.12 -10.35 6.66
N ASP A 353 -8.12 -9.88 7.92
CA ASP A 353 -7.22 -10.35 8.97
C ASP A 353 -7.38 -11.87 9.19
N PRO A 354 -6.33 -12.68 9.01
CA PRO A 354 -6.37 -14.13 9.15
C PRO A 354 -6.59 -14.60 10.59
N ASP A 355 -6.38 -13.74 11.57
CA ASP A 355 -6.67 -14.06 12.98
C ASP A 355 -8.18 -14.03 13.27
N PHE A 356 -9.00 -13.45 12.36
CA PHE A 356 -10.45 -13.28 12.48
C PHE A 356 -11.26 -13.94 11.36
N VAL A 357 -10.65 -14.17 10.20
CA VAL A 357 -11.35 -14.67 9.01
C VAL A 357 -10.61 -15.88 8.45
N GLN A 358 -11.32 -16.98 8.31
CA GLN A 358 -10.76 -18.19 7.72
C GLN A 358 -10.57 -18.04 6.20
N PRO A 359 -9.46 -18.55 5.65
CA PRO A 359 -9.23 -18.53 4.22
C PRO A 359 -10.22 -19.42 3.46
N PRO A 360 -10.55 -19.10 2.19
CA PRO A 360 -11.34 -19.98 1.36
C PRO A 360 -10.63 -21.33 1.17
N ALA A 361 -11.41 -22.43 1.18
CA ALA A 361 -10.90 -23.80 1.09
C ALA A 361 -9.77 -24.14 2.11
N GLY A 362 -9.74 -23.47 3.26
CA GLY A 362 -8.80 -23.73 4.35
C GLY A 362 -7.39 -23.16 4.15
N ARG A 363 -7.09 -22.47 3.03
CA ARG A 363 -5.77 -21.89 2.76
C ARG A 363 -5.85 -20.70 1.82
N TRP A 364 -5.08 -19.64 2.08
CA TRP A 364 -5.04 -18.42 1.25
C TRP A 364 -4.55 -18.69 -0.17
N THR A 365 -3.65 -19.66 -0.34
CA THR A 365 -3.14 -20.07 -1.66
C THR A 365 -4.20 -20.68 -2.56
N SER A 366 -5.39 -21.06 -2.04
CA SER A 366 -6.51 -21.54 -2.87
C SER A 366 -6.96 -20.50 -3.92
N LEU A 367 -6.76 -19.23 -3.64
CA LEU A 367 -7.01 -18.12 -4.57
C LEU A 367 -5.97 -18.06 -5.73
N LEU A 368 -4.88 -18.82 -5.61
CA LEU A 368 -3.79 -18.89 -6.60
C LEU A 368 -3.66 -20.30 -7.22
N ASP A 369 -4.55 -21.23 -6.90
CA ASP A 369 -4.54 -22.57 -7.48
C ASP A 369 -4.68 -22.51 -9.01
N PRO A 370 -3.86 -23.24 -9.77
CA PRO A 370 -3.93 -23.20 -11.22
C PRO A 370 -5.33 -23.49 -11.81
N PRO A 371 -6.12 -24.47 -11.32
CA PRO A 371 -7.48 -24.68 -11.81
C PRO A 371 -8.41 -23.48 -11.52
N TYR A 372 -8.25 -22.82 -10.38
CA TYR A 372 -9.02 -21.63 -10.05
C TYR A 372 -8.65 -20.45 -10.94
N LEU A 373 -7.36 -20.19 -11.13
CA LEU A 373 -6.88 -19.14 -12.03
C LEU A 373 -7.35 -19.38 -13.47
N ALA A 374 -7.34 -20.63 -13.95
CA ALA A 374 -7.84 -20.98 -15.27
C ALA A 374 -9.36 -20.71 -15.41
N GLN A 375 -10.14 -21.05 -14.38
CA GLN A 375 -11.56 -20.73 -14.34
C GLN A 375 -11.83 -19.23 -14.40
N ARG A 376 -11.03 -18.43 -13.66
CA ARG A 376 -11.17 -16.97 -13.66
C ARG A 376 -10.71 -16.37 -14.99
N ALA A 377 -9.58 -16.80 -15.54
CA ALA A 377 -9.06 -16.33 -16.84
C ALA A 377 -10.02 -16.61 -17.99
N ALA A 378 -10.76 -17.71 -17.96
CA ALA A 378 -11.77 -18.05 -18.97
C ALA A 378 -12.92 -17.04 -19.07
N LEU A 379 -13.09 -16.17 -18.06
CA LEU A 379 -14.10 -15.09 -18.09
C LEU A 379 -13.62 -13.87 -18.88
N ILE A 380 -12.32 -13.79 -19.20
CA ILE A 380 -11.75 -12.66 -19.95
C ILE A 380 -12.11 -12.81 -21.43
N GLY A 381 -13.09 -12.02 -21.88
CA GLY A 381 -13.56 -11.98 -23.25
C GLY A 381 -12.91 -10.85 -24.07
N THR A 382 -13.49 -10.59 -25.24
CA THR A 382 -13.05 -9.49 -26.14
C THR A 382 -13.59 -8.12 -25.71
N ALA A 383 -14.73 -8.10 -25.02
CA ALA A 383 -15.33 -6.90 -24.43
C ALA A 383 -14.96 -6.77 -22.95
N SER A 384 -14.93 -5.52 -22.45
CA SER A 384 -14.74 -5.26 -21.04
C SER A 384 -15.93 -5.77 -20.22
N MET A 385 -15.65 -6.50 -19.13
CA MET A 385 -16.67 -6.90 -18.16
C MET A 385 -17.13 -5.74 -17.25
N GLN A 386 -16.45 -4.60 -17.30
CA GLN A 386 -16.66 -3.39 -16.47
C GLN A 386 -16.54 -3.65 -14.97
N VAL A 387 -17.34 -4.56 -14.43
CA VAL A 387 -17.34 -5.02 -13.04
C VAL A 387 -17.38 -6.53 -13.01
N ALA A 388 -16.45 -7.14 -12.32
CA ALA A 388 -16.36 -8.58 -12.10
C ALA A 388 -17.08 -8.99 -10.80
N SER A 389 -17.63 -10.18 -10.79
CA SER A 389 -18.09 -10.83 -9.56
C SER A 389 -16.98 -11.67 -8.93
N PRO A 390 -16.95 -11.81 -7.59
CA PRO A 390 -15.98 -12.68 -6.93
C PRO A 390 -16.20 -14.16 -7.33
N GLY A 391 -15.10 -14.90 -7.37
CA GLY A 391 -15.13 -16.33 -7.64
C GLY A 391 -15.28 -17.16 -6.36
N SER A 392 -15.39 -18.49 -6.55
CA SER A 392 -15.53 -19.47 -5.48
C SER A 392 -14.38 -20.48 -5.53
N PRO A 393 -13.22 -20.21 -4.87
CA PRO A 393 -12.09 -21.12 -4.87
C PRO A 393 -12.51 -22.51 -4.37
N SER A 394 -12.21 -23.56 -5.14
CA SER A 394 -12.57 -24.94 -4.83
C SER A 394 -14.06 -25.14 -4.49
N GLY A 395 -14.96 -24.31 -5.05
CA GLY A 395 -16.40 -24.35 -4.77
C GLY A 395 -16.80 -23.81 -3.38
N THR A 396 -15.90 -23.12 -2.68
CA THR A 396 -16.18 -22.56 -1.34
C THR A 396 -17.28 -21.51 -1.43
N ARG A 397 -18.33 -21.69 -0.61
CA ARG A 397 -19.39 -20.69 -0.48
C ARG A 397 -18.94 -19.55 0.40
N ALA A 398 -19.09 -18.32 -0.07
CA ALA A 398 -18.75 -17.14 0.70
C ALA A 398 -19.74 -16.94 1.87
N SER A 399 -19.21 -16.78 3.08
CA SER A 399 -19.99 -16.45 4.29
C SER A 399 -20.15 -14.95 4.49
N PHE A 400 -19.32 -14.14 3.81
CA PHE A 400 -19.24 -12.70 3.94
C PHE A 400 -19.79 -12.01 2.68
N ALA A 401 -20.20 -10.76 2.84
CA ALA A 401 -20.46 -9.86 1.72
C ALA A 401 -19.14 -9.29 1.19
N PRO A 402 -19.03 -8.99 -0.13
CA PRO A 402 -17.88 -8.26 -0.65
C PRO A 402 -17.83 -6.85 -0.05
N MET A 403 -16.62 -6.41 0.29
CA MET A 403 -16.40 -5.04 0.78
C MET A 403 -16.65 -4.03 -0.34
N PRO A 404 -17.45 -2.98 -0.12
CA PRO A 404 -17.58 -1.86 -1.05
C PRO A 404 -16.22 -1.21 -1.35
N GLU A 405 -16.09 -0.62 -2.55
CA GLU A 405 -14.90 0.17 -2.89
C GLU A 405 -14.84 1.42 -2.01
N GLN A 406 -13.68 1.67 -1.44
CA GLN A 406 -13.41 2.87 -0.67
C GLN A 406 -11.97 3.36 -0.92
N PRO A 407 -11.68 4.66 -0.68
CA PRO A 407 -10.33 5.21 -0.85
C PRO A 407 -9.30 4.53 0.05
N GLU A 408 -8.12 4.28 -0.49
CA GLU A 408 -6.90 3.86 0.22
C GLU A 408 -5.76 4.76 -0.26
N TYR A 409 -4.86 5.20 0.63
CA TYR A 409 -3.86 6.24 0.33
C TYR A 409 -2.44 5.85 0.75
N GLY A 410 -1.65 6.87 1.00
CA GLY A 410 -0.23 7.05 1.26
C GLY A 410 0.58 5.95 1.92
N THR A 411 1.84 5.91 1.54
CA THR A 411 2.77 4.84 1.98
C THR A 411 4.19 5.22 1.59
N SER A 412 5.20 4.60 2.23
CA SER A 412 6.59 4.59 1.79
C SER A 412 7.07 3.15 1.61
N HIS A 413 8.01 2.93 0.68
CA HIS A 413 8.62 1.61 0.48
C HIS A 413 10.14 1.69 0.55
N ILE A 414 10.75 0.61 1.09
CA ILE A 414 12.19 0.41 1.21
C ILE A 414 12.53 -0.97 0.66
N SER A 415 13.49 -1.04 -0.27
CA SER A 415 14.11 -2.28 -0.74
C SER A 415 15.59 -2.26 -0.42
N ILE A 416 16.12 -3.34 0.18
CA ILE A 416 17.52 -3.44 0.62
C ILE A 416 18.10 -4.79 0.23
N VAL A 417 19.37 -4.78 -0.16
CA VAL A 417 20.24 -5.97 -0.19
C VAL A 417 21.52 -5.65 0.57
N ASP A 418 21.97 -6.57 1.44
CA ASP A 418 23.21 -6.42 2.17
C ASP A 418 24.38 -7.18 1.52
N ASN A 419 25.58 -6.95 2.00
CA ASN A 419 26.81 -7.58 1.48
C ASN A 419 26.93 -9.08 1.74
N GLN A 420 26.00 -9.69 2.47
CA GLN A 420 25.92 -11.13 2.69
C GLN A 420 24.89 -11.79 1.77
N GLY A 421 24.17 -10.98 0.98
CA GLY A 421 23.11 -11.46 0.08
C GLY A 421 21.75 -11.62 0.76
N ASN A 422 21.61 -11.17 2.03
CA ASN A 422 20.29 -11.04 2.62
C ASN A 422 19.56 -9.85 1.99
N ALA A 423 18.24 -9.91 1.99
CA ALA A 423 17.42 -8.87 1.40
C ALA A 423 16.18 -8.55 2.23
N LEU A 424 15.67 -7.36 2.02
CA LEU A 424 14.49 -6.88 2.71
C LEU A 424 13.63 -6.08 1.75
N ALA A 425 12.31 -6.28 1.83
CA ALA A 425 11.28 -5.44 1.26
C ALA A 425 10.35 -5.00 2.39
N MET A 426 10.24 -3.69 2.63
CA MET A 426 9.39 -3.15 3.69
C MET A 426 8.50 -2.05 3.15
N THR A 427 7.22 -2.13 3.45
CA THR A 427 6.24 -1.10 3.13
C THR A 427 5.62 -0.60 4.43
N SER A 428 5.62 0.72 4.64
CA SER A 428 5.19 1.39 5.88
C SER A 428 4.22 2.51 5.58
N SER A 429 3.23 2.71 6.45
CA SER A 429 2.14 3.66 6.24
C SER A 429 1.70 4.33 7.55
N ILE A 430 1.10 5.51 7.41
CA ILE A 430 0.16 6.11 8.36
C ILE A 430 -1.23 6.29 7.72
N GLU A 431 -1.49 5.63 6.63
CA GLU A 431 -2.63 5.57 5.72
C GLU A 431 -2.76 6.85 4.87
N ALA A 432 -3.65 7.78 5.17
CA ALA A 432 -3.85 8.96 4.35
C ALA A 432 -2.69 9.96 4.47
N GLN A 433 -2.60 10.88 3.52
CA GLN A 433 -1.65 11.99 3.59
C GLN A 433 -1.73 12.70 4.95
N PHE A 434 -0.61 12.73 5.68
CA PHE A 434 -0.50 13.22 7.07
C PHE A 434 -1.37 12.46 8.11
N GLY A 435 -1.76 11.23 7.81
CA GLY A 435 -2.46 10.35 8.73
C GLY A 435 -3.77 10.94 9.25
N ALA A 436 -3.98 10.84 10.54
CA ALA A 436 -5.12 11.42 11.25
C ALA A 436 -5.09 12.95 11.36
N ARG A 437 -4.09 13.63 10.80
CA ARG A 437 -3.80 15.07 10.97
C ARG A 437 -3.63 15.45 12.44
N GLN A 438 -3.13 14.51 13.24
CA GLN A 438 -2.85 14.69 14.65
C GLN A 438 -1.36 14.51 14.90
N MET A 439 -0.70 15.55 15.36
CA MET A 439 0.73 15.53 15.70
C MET A 439 0.91 15.44 17.22
N VAL A 440 1.76 14.52 17.66
CA VAL A 440 2.09 14.34 19.07
C VAL A 440 3.60 14.14 19.22
N SER A 441 4.25 14.84 20.13
CA SER A 441 5.69 14.72 20.40
C SER A 441 6.56 14.71 19.13
N GLY A 442 6.18 15.51 18.14
CA GLY A 442 6.92 15.68 16.88
C GLY A 442 6.63 14.66 15.78
N PHE A 443 5.72 13.70 15.93
CA PHE A 443 5.33 12.75 14.88
C PHE A 443 3.82 12.70 14.67
N LEU A 444 3.41 12.24 13.48
CA LEU A 444 2.00 12.13 13.10
C LEU A 444 1.44 10.76 13.47
N LEU A 445 0.17 10.73 13.88
CA LEU A 445 -0.60 9.52 14.12
C LEU A 445 -1.29 9.05 12.84
N ASN A 446 -1.42 7.72 12.70
CA ASN A 446 -2.11 7.08 11.61
C ASN A 446 -3.63 7.31 11.65
N ASN A 447 -4.29 7.14 10.49
CA ASN A 447 -5.73 6.94 10.39
C ASN A 447 -6.07 5.57 9.80
N GLU A 448 -5.26 4.57 10.09
CA GLU A 448 -5.24 3.28 9.42
C GLU A 448 -6.54 2.48 9.56
N LEU A 449 -7.36 2.76 10.58
CA LEU A 449 -8.64 2.07 10.73
C LEU A 449 -9.63 2.40 9.60
N THR A 450 -9.39 3.46 8.81
CA THR A 450 -10.18 3.73 7.60
C THR A 450 -10.00 2.69 6.50
N ASP A 451 -9.01 1.80 6.60
CA ASP A 451 -8.88 0.63 5.71
C ASP A 451 -9.86 -0.50 6.04
N PHE A 452 -10.55 -0.45 7.18
CA PHE A 452 -11.73 -1.28 7.41
C PHE A 452 -12.92 -0.81 6.56
N SER A 453 -13.85 -1.72 6.28
CA SER A 453 -15.12 -1.36 5.65
C SER A 453 -15.90 -0.39 6.54
N PHE A 454 -16.37 0.71 5.95
CA PHE A 454 -17.29 1.64 6.63
C PHE A 454 -18.69 1.05 6.75
N GLU A 455 -19.03 0.10 5.85
CA GLU A 455 -20.26 -0.69 5.90
C GLU A 455 -19.95 -2.05 6.53
N PRO A 456 -20.45 -2.33 7.75
CA PRO A 456 -20.15 -3.60 8.43
C PRO A 456 -20.85 -4.80 7.81
N ALA A 457 -21.96 -4.58 7.09
CA ALA A 457 -22.76 -5.59 6.42
C ALA A 457 -23.41 -5.04 5.15
N ASP A 458 -23.81 -5.93 4.24
CA ASP A 458 -24.59 -5.57 3.06
C ASP A 458 -26.08 -5.31 3.39
N ALA A 459 -26.86 -4.95 2.37
CA ALA A 459 -28.30 -4.69 2.51
C ALA A 459 -29.11 -5.94 2.96
N GLN A 460 -28.56 -7.14 2.86
CA GLN A 460 -29.13 -8.39 3.33
C GLN A 460 -28.68 -8.77 4.74
N GLY A 461 -27.89 -7.93 5.39
CA GLY A 461 -27.34 -8.16 6.72
C GLY A 461 -26.17 -9.15 6.76
N ARG A 462 -25.61 -9.55 5.60
CA ARG A 462 -24.39 -10.39 5.58
C ARG A 462 -23.19 -9.55 5.97
N PRO A 463 -22.40 -9.96 6.97
CA PRO A 463 -21.26 -9.16 7.42
C PRO A 463 -20.16 -9.07 6.35
N VAL A 464 -19.45 -7.96 6.32
CA VAL A 464 -18.23 -7.81 5.51
C VAL A 464 -17.05 -8.43 6.26
N ALA A 465 -16.21 -9.20 5.56
CA ALA A 465 -15.03 -9.84 6.16
C ALA A 465 -14.10 -8.81 6.82
N ASN A 466 -13.87 -7.69 6.17
CA ASN A 466 -12.99 -6.61 6.64
C ASN A 466 -13.75 -5.53 7.45
N ARG A 467 -14.80 -5.87 8.20
CA ARG A 467 -15.44 -4.94 9.14
C ARG A 467 -14.58 -4.72 10.39
N VAL A 468 -14.80 -3.61 11.09
CA VAL A 468 -14.13 -3.30 12.36
C VAL A 468 -14.50 -4.33 13.42
N GLN A 469 -13.51 -4.86 14.13
CA GLN A 469 -13.65 -5.68 15.34
C GLN A 469 -12.51 -5.36 16.31
N PRO A 470 -12.73 -5.44 17.63
CA PRO A 470 -11.67 -5.20 18.62
C PRO A 470 -10.43 -6.05 18.38
N GLY A 471 -9.24 -5.44 18.38
CA GLY A 471 -7.97 -6.12 18.18
C GLY A 471 -7.65 -6.57 16.75
N LYS A 472 -8.58 -6.41 15.81
CA LYS A 472 -8.42 -6.80 14.41
C LYS A 472 -7.52 -5.82 13.65
N ARG A 473 -6.78 -6.34 12.67
CA ARG A 473 -5.99 -5.56 11.72
C ARG A 473 -6.81 -5.25 10.48
N PRO A 474 -6.83 -4.01 9.99
CA PRO A 474 -7.50 -3.70 8.73
C PRO A 474 -6.75 -4.33 7.56
N ARG A 475 -7.50 -4.74 6.51
CA ARG A 475 -6.90 -5.20 5.26
C ARG A 475 -5.99 -4.11 4.69
N SER A 476 -4.91 -4.53 4.04
CA SER A 476 -3.95 -3.65 3.40
C SER A 476 -3.72 -4.04 1.94
N SER A 477 -3.29 -3.07 1.13
CA SER A 477 -2.76 -3.27 -0.23
C SER A 477 -1.23 -3.21 -0.30
N MET A 478 -0.55 -2.94 0.80
CA MET A 478 0.92 -2.93 0.87
C MET A 478 1.50 -4.27 0.42
N ALA A 479 2.35 -4.26 -0.60
CA ALA A 479 2.83 -5.45 -1.30
C ALA A 479 4.36 -5.51 -1.37
N PRO A 480 5.07 -5.55 -0.24
CA PRO A 480 6.50 -5.87 -0.29
C PRO A 480 6.68 -7.24 -0.95
N THR A 481 7.65 -7.36 -1.86
CA THR A 481 7.82 -8.54 -2.72
C THR A 481 9.29 -8.91 -2.85
N LEU A 482 9.58 -10.20 -2.74
CA LEU A 482 10.87 -10.82 -3.05
C LEU A 482 10.68 -11.84 -4.16
N VAL A 483 11.61 -11.89 -5.12
CA VAL A 483 11.56 -12.84 -6.24
C VAL A 483 12.85 -13.63 -6.31
N PHE A 484 12.71 -14.93 -6.54
CA PHE A 484 13.81 -15.89 -6.65
C PHE A 484 13.81 -16.60 -8.00
N ASP A 485 14.99 -16.92 -8.49
CA ASP A 485 15.15 -17.93 -9.53
C ASP A 485 14.79 -19.29 -8.92
N LYS A 486 13.75 -19.93 -9.45
CA LYS A 486 13.22 -21.17 -8.88
C LYS A 486 14.22 -22.33 -8.97
N ALA A 487 15.04 -22.37 -10.02
CA ALA A 487 16.00 -23.45 -10.23
C ALA A 487 17.14 -23.42 -9.21
N GLY A 488 17.60 -22.22 -8.83
CA GLY A 488 18.74 -22.05 -7.91
C GLY A 488 18.36 -21.55 -6.52
N ASN A 489 17.09 -21.29 -6.25
CA ASN A 489 16.61 -20.58 -5.05
C ASN A 489 17.41 -19.30 -4.74
N GLN A 490 17.85 -18.62 -5.80
CA GLN A 490 18.67 -17.42 -5.70
C GLN A 490 17.77 -16.18 -5.71
N LEU A 491 17.95 -15.29 -4.75
CA LEU A 491 17.28 -13.99 -4.76
C LEU A 491 17.64 -13.23 -6.04
N VAL A 492 16.61 -12.75 -6.75
CA VAL A 492 16.74 -11.99 -7.99
C VAL A 492 16.24 -10.57 -7.84
N MET A 493 15.18 -10.34 -7.05
CA MET A 493 14.58 -9.02 -6.93
C MET A 493 13.98 -8.77 -5.54
N THR A 494 14.13 -7.56 -5.05
CA THR A 494 13.32 -6.99 -3.97
C THR A 494 12.60 -5.75 -4.52
N ALA A 495 11.31 -5.62 -4.25
CA ALA A 495 10.50 -4.53 -4.78
C ALA A 495 9.25 -4.24 -3.95
N GLY A 496 8.70 -3.05 -4.15
CA GLY A 496 7.38 -2.64 -3.69
C GLY A 496 7.12 -1.16 -4.00
N SER A 497 5.94 -0.70 -3.66
CA SER A 497 5.47 0.65 -3.99
C SER A 497 4.57 1.20 -2.89
N PRO A 498 4.51 2.51 -2.69
CA PRO A 498 3.36 3.20 -2.13
C PRO A 498 2.23 3.36 -3.16
N GLY A 499 1.04 3.81 -2.68
CA GLY A 499 -0.07 4.19 -3.56
C GLY A 499 -1.45 3.66 -3.16
N GLY A 500 -1.70 3.26 -1.91
CA GLY A 500 -2.99 2.69 -1.51
C GLY A 500 -3.35 1.45 -2.34
N ALA A 501 -4.59 1.31 -2.80
CA ALA A 501 -5.04 0.16 -3.57
C ALA A 501 -4.25 -0.07 -4.87
N VAL A 502 -3.73 1.00 -5.49
CA VAL A 502 -2.96 0.90 -6.75
C VAL A 502 -1.51 0.41 -6.56
N ILE A 503 -1.04 0.22 -5.32
CA ILE A 503 0.24 -0.47 -5.02
C ILE A 503 0.32 -1.80 -5.76
N ILE A 504 -0.81 -2.54 -5.79
CA ILE A 504 -0.93 -3.83 -6.47
C ILE A 504 -0.56 -3.71 -7.94
N HIS A 505 -1.08 -2.68 -8.62
CA HIS A 505 -0.81 -2.43 -10.05
C HIS A 505 0.63 -1.96 -10.28
N HIS A 506 1.14 -1.07 -9.44
CA HIS A 506 2.51 -0.57 -9.57
C HIS A 506 3.54 -1.71 -9.44
N THR A 507 3.33 -2.60 -8.46
CA THR A 507 4.19 -3.75 -8.24
C THR A 507 4.03 -4.79 -9.35
N ALA A 508 2.80 -5.16 -9.73
CA ALA A 508 2.54 -6.12 -10.80
C ALA A 508 3.11 -5.65 -12.14
N LYS A 509 2.92 -4.36 -12.51
CA LYS A 509 3.50 -3.74 -13.70
C LYS A 509 5.03 -3.87 -13.71
N THR A 510 5.67 -3.58 -12.58
CA THR A 510 7.14 -3.63 -12.46
C THR A 510 7.65 -5.07 -12.60
N LEU A 511 7.00 -6.03 -11.93
CA LEU A 511 7.34 -7.45 -12.08
C LEU A 511 7.16 -7.92 -13.54
N TYR A 512 6.04 -7.58 -14.18
CA TYR A 512 5.80 -7.94 -15.58
C TYR A 512 6.84 -7.32 -16.50
N GLY A 513 7.17 -6.05 -16.30
CA GLY A 513 8.18 -5.33 -17.06
C GLY A 513 9.56 -6.00 -17.01
N VAL A 514 9.97 -6.40 -15.81
CA VAL A 514 11.28 -7.06 -15.61
C VAL A 514 11.28 -8.49 -16.18
N PHE A 515 10.30 -9.31 -15.85
CA PHE A 515 10.35 -10.73 -16.12
C PHE A 515 9.77 -11.16 -17.48
N HIS A 516 8.76 -10.46 -18.00
CA HIS A 516 8.18 -10.74 -19.33
C HIS A 516 8.79 -9.90 -20.44
N TRP A 517 8.95 -8.60 -20.22
CA TRP A 517 9.47 -7.70 -21.25
C TRP A 517 11.00 -7.52 -21.21
N GLY A 518 11.67 -8.09 -20.21
CA GLY A 518 13.15 -8.05 -20.10
C GLY A 518 13.71 -6.66 -19.83
N LEU A 519 12.90 -5.76 -19.27
CA LEU A 519 13.32 -4.41 -18.92
C LEU A 519 14.22 -4.42 -17.68
N ASN A 520 15.16 -3.48 -17.59
CA ASN A 520 15.78 -3.22 -16.31
C ASN A 520 14.78 -2.59 -15.32
N PRO A 521 15.03 -2.62 -14.00
CA PRO A 521 14.04 -2.14 -13.02
C PRO A 521 13.67 -0.66 -13.21
N GLN A 522 14.59 0.22 -13.61
CA GLN A 522 14.27 1.62 -13.85
C GLN A 522 13.31 1.78 -15.05
N GLN A 523 13.57 1.05 -16.14
CA GLN A 523 12.69 1.07 -17.32
C GLN A 523 11.29 0.55 -16.99
N ALA A 524 11.19 -0.55 -16.21
CA ALA A 524 9.92 -1.12 -15.79
C ALA A 524 9.13 -0.16 -14.87
N ILE A 525 9.81 0.53 -13.97
CA ILE A 525 9.24 1.55 -13.09
C ILE A 525 8.72 2.75 -13.90
N ASP A 526 9.48 3.21 -14.89
CA ASP A 526 9.16 4.39 -15.70
C ASP A 526 8.03 4.17 -16.72
N LEU A 527 7.61 2.93 -16.98
CA LEU A 527 6.40 2.67 -17.75
C LEU A 527 5.21 3.46 -17.17
N PRO A 528 4.28 3.93 -18.01
CA PRO A 528 3.05 4.56 -17.53
C PRO A 528 2.30 3.67 -16.55
N ASN A 529 1.64 4.27 -15.58
CA ASN A 529 0.78 3.56 -14.64
C ASN A 529 -0.62 3.32 -15.22
N PHE A 530 -1.21 2.20 -14.86
CA PHE A 530 -2.54 1.77 -15.30
C PHE A 530 -3.12 0.73 -14.35
N GLY A 531 -4.42 0.49 -14.44
CA GLY A 531 -5.08 -0.56 -13.68
C GLY A 531 -6.60 -0.51 -13.72
N SER A 532 -7.21 -1.33 -12.87
CA SER A 532 -8.63 -1.29 -12.51
C SER A 532 -8.84 -1.96 -11.15
N ASN A 533 -9.53 -1.28 -10.26
CA ASN A 533 -9.89 -1.81 -8.93
C ASN A 533 -11.29 -2.46 -8.95
N ASN A 534 -11.64 -3.15 -10.02
CA ASN A 534 -12.95 -3.72 -10.30
C ASN A 534 -14.01 -2.66 -10.67
N GLY A 535 -13.61 -1.67 -11.44
CA GLY A 535 -14.46 -0.59 -11.95
C GLY A 535 -13.86 -0.02 -13.24
N PRO A 536 -13.82 1.29 -13.41
CA PRO A 536 -13.18 1.93 -14.55
C PRO A 536 -11.73 1.47 -14.74
N THR A 537 -11.30 1.40 -16.01
CA THR A 537 -9.88 1.35 -16.35
C THR A 537 -9.29 2.73 -16.11
N PHE A 538 -8.27 2.84 -15.29
CA PHE A 538 -7.50 4.08 -15.13
C PHE A 538 -6.14 3.96 -15.79
N VAL A 539 -5.70 5.06 -16.37
CA VAL A 539 -4.38 5.20 -17.01
C VAL A 539 -3.76 6.53 -16.61
N GLU A 540 -2.43 6.57 -16.59
CA GLU A 540 -1.67 7.77 -16.28
C GLU A 540 -1.89 8.82 -17.38
N SER A 541 -2.30 10.05 -16.97
CA SER A 541 -2.64 11.15 -17.87
C SER A 541 -1.48 11.48 -18.81
N GLU A 542 -1.81 11.74 -20.08
CA GLU A 542 -0.87 12.16 -21.12
C GLU A 542 0.26 11.17 -21.44
N ARG A 543 0.16 9.92 -20.96
CA ARG A 543 1.21 8.90 -21.13
C ARG A 543 0.86 7.84 -22.19
N PHE A 544 -0.38 7.78 -22.64
CA PHE A 544 -0.83 6.84 -23.67
C PHE A 544 -1.35 7.55 -24.92
N PRO A 545 -1.10 7.00 -26.13
CA PRO A 545 -1.68 7.54 -27.36
C PRO A 545 -3.22 7.52 -27.33
N ALA A 546 -3.86 8.54 -27.90
CA ALA A 546 -5.32 8.61 -27.96
C ALA A 546 -5.95 7.37 -28.62
N ALA A 547 -5.27 6.79 -29.64
CA ALA A 547 -5.72 5.55 -30.29
C ALA A 547 -5.81 4.36 -29.33
N THR A 548 -4.87 4.25 -28.36
CA THR A 548 -4.89 3.22 -27.32
C THR A 548 -6.14 3.36 -26.44
N LEU A 549 -6.44 4.59 -26.02
CA LEU A 549 -7.60 4.87 -25.17
C LEU A 549 -8.92 4.64 -25.93
N GLN A 550 -8.99 5.02 -27.20
CA GLN A 550 -10.14 4.76 -28.06
C GLN A 550 -10.38 3.25 -28.25
N ALA A 551 -9.32 2.47 -28.45
CA ALA A 551 -9.42 1.02 -28.58
C ALA A 551 -9.95 0.34 -27.32
N LEU A 552 -9.56 0.82 -26.12
CA LEU A 552 -10.12 0.34 -24.85
C LEU A 552 -11.60 0.71 -24.71
N ARG A 553 -11.96 1.96 -25.04
CA ARG A 553 -13.36 2.43 -25.03
C ARG A 553 -14.24 1.66 -26.03
N ALA A 554 -13.71 1.32 -27.21
CA ALA A 554 -14.41 0.51 -28.21
C ALA A 554 -14.74 -0.91 -27.72
N ARG A 555 -14.00 -1.42 -26.73
CA ARG A 555 -14.31 -2.68 -26.03
C ARG A 555 -15.32 -2.52 -24.89
N GLY A 556 -15.88 -1.34 -24.69
CA GLY A 556 -16.84 -1.03 -23.63
C GLY A 556 -16.20 -0.62 -22.29
N ALA A 557 -14.88 -0.44 -22.21
CA ALA A 557 -14.26 0.02 -20.99
C ALA A 557 -14.55 1.51 -20.74
N VAL A 558 -14.90 1.86 -19.49
CA VAL A 558 -14.85 3.24 -19.00
C VAL A 558 -13.39 3.56 -18.72
N VAL A 559 -12.79 4.49 -19.47
CA VAL A 559 -11.37 4.83 -19.34
C VAL A 559 -11.21 6.21 -18.72
N LEU A 560 -10.54 6.26 -17.57
CA LEU A 560 -10.23 7.47 -16.82
C LEU A 560 -8.74 7.79 -16.92
N GLU A 561 -8.42 8.96 -17.44
CA GLU A 561 -7.05 9.49 -17.40
C GLU A 561 -6.86 10.25 -16.09
N GLN A 562 -5.85 9.88 -15.31
CA GLN A 562 -5.58 10.44 -13.99
C GLN A 562 -4.09 10.64 -13.76
N VAL A 563 -3.75 11.54 -12.85
CA VAL A 563 -2.41 11.59 -12.26
C VAL A 563 -2.28 10.36 -11.38
N LEU A 564 -1.33 9.49 -11.69
CA LEU A 564 -1.10 8.20 -11.00
C LEU A 564 0.36 8.13 -10.52
N PRO A 565 0.73 8.86 -9.46
CA PRO A 565 2.09 8.86 -8.98
C PRO A 565 2.38 7.60 -8.18
N SER A 566 3.16 6.72 -8.77
CA SER A 566 3.79 5.61 -8.05
C SER A 566 5.04 6.07 -7.28
N GLY A 567 5.60 5.20 -6.48
CA GLY A 567 6.85 5.43 -5.74
C GLY A 567 7.62 4.13 -5.62
N VAL A 568 7.67 3.36 -6.70
CA VAL A 568 8.32 2.04 -6.72
C VAL A 568 9.79 2.17 -6.38
N GLN A 569 10.26 1.30 -5.48
CA GLN A 569 11.66 1.05 -5.20
C GLN A 569 11.94 -0.41 -5.53
N ALA A 570 12.94 -0.69 -6.35
CA ALA A 570 13.28 -2.05 -6.72
C ALA A 570 14.78 -2.23 -6.90
N ILE A 571 15.29 -3.40 -6.52
CA ILE A 571 16.67 -3.80 -6.73
C ILE A 571 16.65 -5.18 -7.39
N VAL A 572 17.32 -5.32 -8.52
CA VAL A 572 17.38 -6.55 -9.32
C VAL A 572 18.82 -7.02 -9.44
N ARG A 573 19.05 -8.32 -9.26
CA ARG A 573 20.34 -8.96 -9.46
C ARG A 573 20.73 -8.96 -10.94
N THR A 574 21.95 -8.54 -11.22
CA THR A 574 22.60 -8.66 -12.54
C THR A 574 23.89 -9.48 -12.41
N PRO A 575 24.50 -9.92 -13.49
CA PRO A 575 25.78 -10.63 -13.41
C PRO A 575 26.85 -9.80 -12.67
N GLY A 576 27.22 -10.25 -11.47
CA GLY A 576 28.25 -9.61 -10.64
C GLY A 576 27.87 -8.29 -9.97
N ALA A 577 26.58 -7.87 -10.00
CA ALA A 577 26.14 -6.59 -9.45
C ALA A 577 24.64 -6.61 -9.11
N TRP A 578 24.18 -5.50 -8.55
CA TRP A 578 22.76 -5.18 -8.38
C TRP A 578 22.40 -3.94 -9.19
N PHE A 579 21.25 -3.94 -9.81
CA PHE A 579 20.70 -2.77 -10.48
C PHE A 579 19.49 -2.26 -9.69
N GLY A 580 19.60 -1.05 -9.15
CA GLY A 580 18.52 -0.39 -8.43
C GLY A 580 17.74 0.57 -9.31
N GLY A 581 16.42 0.63 -9.10
CA GLY A 581 15.51 1.60 -9.69
C GLY A 581 14.69 2.30 -8.62
N ALA A 582 14.46 3.60 -8.83
CA ALA A 582 13.59 4.41 -7.99
C ALA A 582 12.64 5.23 -8.86
N ASP A 583 11.40 5.39 -8.41
CA ASP A 583 10.35 6.02 -9.22
C ASP A 583 10.68 7.48 -9.56
N SER A 584 10.59 7.79 -10.86
CA SER A 584 10.82 9.14 -11.38
C SER A 584 9.75 10.15 -10.95
N ARG A 585 8.61 9.66 -10.43
CA ARG A 585 7.48 10.47 -9.96
C ARG A 585 7.64 10.97 -8.53
N ARG A 586 8.66 10.49 -7.80
CA ARG A 586 8.96 10.86 -6.41
C ARG A 586 10.45 11.14 -6.18
N GLU A 587 10.78 11.62 -4.99
CA GLU A 587 12.14 12.01 -4.59
C GLU A 587 13.08 10.82 -4.34
N GLY A 588 12.57 9.58 -4.30
CA GLY A 588 13.33 8.37 -3.99
C GLY A 588 14.59 8.17 -4.81
N THR A 589 15.54 7.42 -4.26
CA THR A 589 16.85 7.11 -4.87
C THR A 589 17.33 5.73 -4.48
N VAL A 590 18.45 5.32 -5.07
CA VAL A 590 19.20 4.14 -4.68
C VAL A 590 20.61 4.57 -4.24
N ALA A 591 21.01 4.16 -3.05
CA ALA A 591 22.35 4.33 -2.51
C ALA A 591 23.04 2.96 -2.40
N GLY A 592 24.33 2.86 -2.72
CA GLY A 592 25.10 1.62 -2.67
C GLY A 592 26.60 1.87 -2.79
N ASP A 593 27.38 0.77 -2.99
CA ASP A 593 28.83 0.77 -3.17
C ASP A 593 29.28 0.74 -4.64
#